data_5ee79ea043afd327247ca5bd705c8fa2
#
_entry.id   5ee79ea043afd327247ca5bd705c8fa2
#
_cell.length_a   1.000
_cell.length_b   1.000
_cell.length_c   1.000
_cell.angle_alpha   90.00
_cell.angle_beta   90.00
_cell.angle_gamma   90.00
#
_symmetry.space_group_name_H-M   'P 1'
#
loop_
_entity.id
_entity.type
_entity.pdbx_description
1 polymer ?
#
loop_
_entity_poly.entity_id
_entity_poly.type
_entity_poly.pdbx_seq_one_letter_code
_entity_poly.pdbx_strand_id
1 'polypeptide(L)'
;MKKELIQLLKGKNAYIQTHDFPDPDALATAFALQEYLKYYEIEATICYEGKLERASAIRMLDNFGIQVKGGQTKGALPEDACVVLVDSQNQNSNVTDIGGQKSACIDHHPVHHECEYAYWDIRKTGACATIVASYFVEDGIIPKPNVAAALAYAIKMDTADFTRGTTQKDTDMFAYLFRYADWDLVQNMYADTLELADLSAYEAAIQS
;
A
#
# COMPACT_ATOMS: atom_id res chain seq x y z
N MET A 1 -19.71 3.15 -5.60
CA MET A 1 -18.54 2.28 -5.44
C MET A 1 -17.95 2.38 -4.02
N LYS A 2 -17.30 3.46 -3.59
CA LYS A 2 -16.72 3.56 -2.22
C LYS A 2 -17.74 3.39 -1.08
N LYS A 3 -18.99 3.85 -1.26
CA LYS A 3 -20.07 3.65 -0.27
C LYS A 3 -20.32 2.18 0.02
N GLU A 4 -20.14 1.31 -0.97
CA GLU A 4 -20.30 -0.15 -0.81
C GLU A 4 -19.16 -0.71 0.05
N LEU A 5 -17.91 -0.25 -0.14
CA LEU A 5 -16.77 -0.63 0.72
C LEU A 5 -17.02 -0.19 2.18
N ILE A 6 -17.44 1.06 2.39
CA ILE A 6 -17.73 1.59 3.72
C ILE A 6 -18.87 0.79 4.39
N GLN A 7 -19.95 0.49 3.68
CA GLN A 7 -21.07 -0.33 4.19
C GLN A 7 -20.61 -1.75 4.53
N LEU A 8 -19.76 -2.35 3.68
CA LEU A 8 -19.21 -3.68 3.88
C LEU A 8 -18.40 -3.80 5.16
N LEU A 9 -17.59 -2.78 5.47
CA LEU A 9 -16.64 -2.79 6.60
C LEU A 9 -17.24 -2.24 7.91
N LYS A 10 -18.33 -1.50 7.85
CA LYS A 10 -18.92 -0.85 9.04
C LYS A 10 -19.33 -1.87 10.10
N GLY A 11 -18.77 -1.72 11.31
CA GLY A 11 -19.04 -2.63 12.44
C GLY A 11 -18.40 -4.01 12.30
N LYS A 12 -17.48 -4.20 11.35
CA LYS A 12 -16.74 -5.45 11.15
C LYS A 12 -15.34 -5.38 11.76
N ASN A 13 -14.78 -6.55 12.03
CA ASN A 13 -13.36 -6.69 12.35
C ASN A 13 -12.55 -6.61 11.04
N ALA A 14 -12.14 -5.39 10.68
CA ALA A 14 -11.57 -5.10 9.37
C ALA A 14 -10.04 -5.26 9.36
N TYR A 15 -9.53 -5.92 8.33
CA TYR A 15 -8.10 -6.06 8.03
C TYR A 15 -7.80 -5.60 6.61
N ILE A 16 -6.64 -4.99 6.43
CA ILE A 16 -6.09 -4.63 5.11
C ILE A 16 -4.87 -5.50 4.91
N GLN A 17 -4.94 -6.44 3.99
CA GLN A 17 -3.85 -7.36 3.67
C GLN A 17 -3.18 -6.95 2.37
N THR A 18 -1.85 -6.81 2.41
CA THR A 18 -1.01 -6.65 1.23
C THR A 18 -0.55 -8.01 0.70
N HIS A 19 0.19 -8.02 -0.41
CA HIS A 19 0.95 -9.20 -0.81
C HIS A 19 2.07 -9.51 0.20
N ASP A 20 2.63 -10.70 0.11
CA ASP A 20 3.77 -11.14 0.90
C ASP A 20 5.00 -10.29 0.54
N PHE A 21 5.84 -9.95 1.54
CA PHE A 21 7.00 -9.08 1.36
C PHE A 21 6.64 -7.71 0.74
N PRO A 22 5.72 -6.94 1.36
CA PRO A 22 5.13 -5.76 0.75
C PRO A 22 6.18 -4.73 0.34
N ASP A 23 5.96 -4.13 -0.81
CA ASP A 23 6.76 -3.05 -1.35
C ASP A 23 6.18 -1.67 -0.99
N PRO A 24 6.80 -0.58 -1.46
CA PRO A 24 6.31 0.76 -1.16
C PRO A 24 4.88 1.05 -1.61
N ASP A 25 4.41 0.49 -2.74
CA ASP A 25 3.05 0.73 -3.21
C ASP A 25 2.03 0.02 -2.33
N ALA A 26 2.26 -1.25 -2.02
CA ALA A 26 1.42 -2.03 -1.11
C ALA A 26 1.30 -1.37 0.28
N LEU A 27 2.44 -0.93 0.86
CA LEU A 27 2.45 -0.30 2.20
C LEU A 27 1.74 1.06 2.22
N ALA A 28 2.02 1.93 1.25
CA ALA A 28 1.38 3.24 1.17
C ALA A 28 -0.11 3.13 0.90
N THR A 29 -0.51 2.22 0.01
CA THR A 29 -1.92 1.94 -0.30
C THR A 29 -2.66 1.46 0.94
N ALA A 30 -2.10 0.48 1.67
CA ALA A 30 -2.71 -0.03 2.90
C ALA A 30 -2.83 1.06 3.98
N PHE A 31 -1.77 1.85 4.18
CA PHE A 31 -1.75 2.95 5.13
C PHE A 31 -2.79 4.03 4.79
N ALA A 32 -2.81 4.47 3.54
CA ALA A 32 -3.75 5.49 3.09
C ALA A 32 -5.21 4.99 3.17
N LEU A 33 -5.47 3.73 2.83
CA LEU A 33 -6.78 3.14 2.98
C LEU A 33 -7.20 3.08 4.46
N GLN A 34 -6.30 2.68 5.37
CA GLN A 34 -6.56 2.69 6.80
C GLN A 34 -6.94 4.10 7.29
N GLU A 35 -6.17 5.12 6.91
CA GLU A 35 -6.45 6.51 7.28
C GLU A 35 -7.73 7.04 6.63
N TYR A 36 -8.03 6.67 5.39
CA TYR A 36 -9.29 7.00 4.74
C TYR A 36 -10.49 6.39 5.46
N LEU A 37 -10.41 5.11 5.89
CA LEU A 37 -11.48 4.43 6.61
C LEU A 37 -11.79 5.07 7.98
N LYS A 38 -10.79 5.66 8.64
CA LYS A 38 -10.99 6.39 9.91
C LYS A 38 -11.94 7.58 9.81
N TYR A 39 -12.04 8.23 8.65
CA TYR A 39 -13.03 9.29 8.42
C TYR A 39 -14.48 8.77 8.50
N TYR A 40 -14.67 7.47 8.35
CA TYR A 40 -15.96 6.79 8.43
C TYR A 40 -16.10 5.99 9.73
N GLU A 41 -15.23 6.25 10.72
CA GLU A 41 -15.22 5.57 12.03
C GLU A 41 -14.99 4.06 11.90
N ILE A 42 -14.23 3.63 10.89
CA ILE A 42 -13.86 2.25 10.67
C ILE A 42 -12.38 2.07 11.02
N GLU A 43 -12.12 1.29 12.06
CA GLU A 43 -10.76 0.87 12.41
C GLU A 43 -10.40 -0.39 11.63
N ALA A 44 -9.23 -0.39 10.99
CA ALA A 44 -8.71 -1.53 10.26
C ALA A 44 -7.26 -1.81 10.65
N THR A 45 -6.87 -3.07 10.67
CA THR A 45 -5.49 -3.49 10.94
C THR A 45 -4.78 -3.84 9.64
N ILE A 46 -3.63 -3.21 9.37
CA ILE A 46 -2.78 -3.58 8.23
C ILE A 46 -2.00 -4.84 8.61
N CYS A 47 -1.99 -5.82 7.71
CA CYS A 47 -1.30 -7.09 7.90
C CYS A 47 -0.69 -7.63 6.61
N TYR A 48 0.33 -8.46 6.76
CA TYR A 48 1.01 -9.16 5.67
C TYR A 48 1.68 -10.44 6.17
N GLU A 49 2.06 -11.31 5.26
CA GLU A 49 2.90 -12.47 5.52
C GLU A 49 4.35 -12.18 5.09
N GLY A 50 5.29 -12.92 5.67
CA GLY A 50 6.72 -12.80 5.37
C GLY A 50 7.44 -11.75 6.23
N LYS A 51 8.65 -11.41 5.79
CA LYS A 51 9.52 -10.43 6.46
C LYS A 51 9.70 -9.20 5.59
N LEU A 52 9.75 -8.05 6.21
CA LEU A 52 10.21 -6.85 5.51
C LEU A 52 11.74 -6.90 5.44
N GLU A 53 12.25 -7.22 4.26
CA GLU A 53 13.70 -7.32 4.01
C GLU A 53 14.22 -6.11 3.23
N ARG A 54 13.35 -5.42 2.48
CA ARG A 54 13.73 -4.23 1.73
C ARG A 54 13.93 -3.04 2.67
N ALA A 55 15.11 -2.46 2.66
CA ALA A 55 15.43 -1.28 3.46
C ALA A 55 14.44 -0.12 3.23
N SER A 56 13.98 0.08 1.98
CA SER A 56 12.95 1.07 1.65
C SER A 56 11.63 0.82 2.34
N ALA A 57 11.16 -0.44 2.42
CA ALA A 57 9.93 -0.79 3.09
C ALA A 57 10.02 -0.57 4.62
N ILE A 58 11.13 -1.00 5.23
CA ILE A 58 11.39 -0.76 6.67
C ILE A 58 11.42 0.73 6.96
N ARG A 59 12.16 1.50 6.15
CA ARG A 59 12.24 2.97 6.29
C ARG A 59 10.87 3.65 6.15
N MET A 60 9.99 3.14 5.29
CA MET A 60 8.63 3.67 5.17
C MET A 60 7.83 3.55 6.46
N LEU A 61 7.92 2.42 7.17
CA LEU A 61 7.20 2.22 8.43
C LEU A 61 7.57 3.30 9.43
N ASP A 62 8.87 3.51 9.63
CA ASP A 62 9.37 4.48 10.61
C ASP A 62 9.10 5.93 10.16
N ASN A 63 9.44 6.25 8.91
CA ASN A 63 9.41 7.61 8.38
C ASN A 63 7.99 8.16 8.23
N PHE A 64 7.04 7.34 7.77
CA PHE A 64 5.64 7.77 7.63
C PHE A 64 4.75 7.42 8.84
N GLY A 65 5.26 6.66 9.81
CA GLY A 65 4.53 6.24 11.01
C GLY A 65 3.51 5.13 10.73
N ILE A 66 3.81 4.23 9.79
CA ILE A 66 2.91 3.14 9.39
C ILE A 66 2.95 2.01 10.42
N GLN A 67 1.82 1.66 10.99
CA GLN A 67 1.70 0.56 11.95
C GLN A 67 1.16 -0.69 11.25
N VAL A 68 1.93 -1.78 11.28
CA VAL A 68 1.56 -3.04 10.62
C VAL A 68 1.70 -4.23 11.56
N LYS A 69 0.89 -5.25 11.36
CA LYS A 69 1.09 -6.58 11.96
C LYS A 69 1.73 -7.50 10.91
N GLY A 70 3.05 -7.59 10.94
CA GLY A 70 3.80 -8.47 10.06
C GLY A 70 3.94 -9.90 10.60
N GLY A 71 4.45 -10.79 9.71
CA GLY A 71 4.75 -12.18 10.06
C GLY A 71 3.51 -13.00 10.40
N GLN A 72 2.35 -12.66 9.84
CA GLN A 72 1.15 -13.45 10.03
C GLN A 72 1.33 -14.82 9.34
N THR A 73 0.90 -15.86 10.01
CA THR A 73 0.90 -17.22 9.45
C THR A 73 -0.46 -17.57 8.86
N LYS A 74 -0.47 -18.57 8.01
CA LYS A 74 -1.71 -19.10 7.44
C LYS A 74 -2.78 -19.36 8.52
N GLY A 75 -3.98 -18.81 8.32
CA GLY A 75 -5.11 -18.98 9.23
C GLY A 75 -5.01 -18.20 10.55
N ALA A 76 -4.14 -17.18 10.64
CA ALA A 76 -3.95 -16.37 11.86
C ALA A 76 -5.13 -15.44 12.16
N LEU A 77 -5.89 -15.03 11.13
CA LEU A 77 -7.04 -14.14 11.33
C LEU A 77 -8.30 -14.93 11.73
N PRO A 78 -9.18 -14.31 12.54
CA PRO A 78 -10.49 -14.89 12.86
C PRO A 78 -11.34 -15.16 11.60
N GLU A 79 -12.19 -16.17 11.65
CA GLU A 79 -13.06 -16.54 10.51
C GLU A 79 -14.03 -15.41 10.10
N ASP A 80 -14.44 -14.57 11.05
CA ASP A 80 -15.32 -13.43 10.85
C ASP A 80 -14.60 -12.14 10.43
N ALA A 81 -13.27 -12.17 10.36
CA ALA A 81 -12.47 -11.03 9.90
C ALA A 81 -12.81 -10.67 8.47
N CYS A 82 -13.10 -9.39 8.23
CA CYS A 82 -13.38 -8.86 6.90
C CYS A 82 -12.08 -8.32 6.30
N VAL A 83 -11.55 -9.00 5.27
CA VAL A 83 -10.24 -8.70 4.69
C VAL A 83 -10.40 -7.94 3.38
N VAL A 84 -9.73 -6.79 3.29
CA VAL A 84 -9.52 -6.02 2.07
C VAL A 84 -8.12 -6.32 1.56
N LEU A 85 -8.00 -6.94 0.39
CA LEU A 85 -6.73 -7.08 -0.30
C LEU A 85 -6.38 -5.77 -1.00
N VAL A 86 -5.13 -5.33 -0.88
CA VAL A 86 -4.61 -4.16 -1.57
C VAL A 86 -3.33 -4.51 -2.31
N ASP A 87 -3.18 -3.96 -3.52
CA ASP A 87 -2.04 -4.15 -4.40
C ASP A 87 -1.77 -5.63 -4.71
N SER A 88 -2.83 -6.41 -4.67
CA SER A 88 -2.80 -7.85 -4.90
C SER A 88 -4.21 -8.43 -4.97
N GLN A 89 -4.32 -9.64 -5.53
CA GLN A 89 -5.58 -10.36 -5.64
C GLN A 89 -5.50 -11.72 -4.96
N ASN A 90 -6.64 -12.21 -4.52
CA ASN A 90 -6.74 -13.55 -3.94
C ASN A 90 -6.28 -14.61 -4.96
N GLN A 91 -5.65 -15.66 -4.49
CA GLN A 91 -5.06 -16.75 -5.28
C GLN A 91 -3.80 -16.36 -6.10
N ASN A 92 -3.32 -15.13 -6.03
CA ASN A 92 -2.00 -14.80 -6.55
C ASN A 92 -0.92 -15.53 -5.74
N SER A 93 0.14 -15.98 -6.42
CA SER A 93 1.22 -16.77 -5.79
C SER A 93 2.02 -16.02 -4.71
N ASN A 94 1.92 -14.69 -4.70
CA ASN A 94 2.55 -13.81 -3.71
C ASN A 94 1.58 -13.34 -2.61
N VAL A 95 0.46 -14.02 -2.42
CA VAL A 95 -0.53 -13.72 -1.39
C VAL A 95 -0.82 -14.96 -0.57
N THR A 96 -0.26 -15.02 0.60
CA THR A 96 -0.57 -16.11 1.56
C THR A 96 -1.96 -15.90 2.17
N ASP A 97 -2.74 -16.95 2.20
CA ASP A 97 -4.03 -16.93 2.90
C ASP A 97 -3.82 -16.97 4.42
N ILE A 98 -3.88 -15.80 5.05
CA ILE A 98 -3.76 -15.63 6.50
C ILE A 98 -5.08 -15.79 7.25
N GLY A 99 -6.14 -16.27 6.60
CA GLY A 99 -7.47 -16.44 7.18
C GLY A 99 -8.39 -15.23 6.92
N GLY A 100 -9.55 -15.26 7.58
CA GLY A 100 -10.61 -14.27 7.36
C GLY A 100 -11.30 -14.41 6.00
N GLN A 101 -12.31 -13.58 5.78
CA GLN A 101 -13.07 -13.52 4.53
C GLN A 101 -12.47 -12.46 3.61
N LYS A 102 -11.94 -12.84 2.44
CA LYS A 102 -11.44 -11.92 1.40
C LYS A 102 -12.62 -11.22 0.74
N SER A 103 -13.13 -10.19 1.42
CA SER A 103 -14.39 -9.53 1.09
C SER A 103 -14.24 -8.41 0.08
N ALA A 104 -13.06 -7.82 -0.01
CA ALA A 104 -12.80 -6.71 -0.93
C ALA A 104 -11.40 -6.79 -1.56
N CYS A 105 -11.24 -6.15 -2.72
CA CYS A 105 -9.99 -6.04 -3.45
C CYS A 105 -9.84 -4.65 -4.07
N ILE A 106 -8.66 -4.02 -3.88
CA ILE A 106 -8.26 -2.77 -4.54
C ILE A 106 -6.90 -3.03 -5.17
N ASP A 107 -6.82 -2.99 -6.50
CA ASP A 107 -5.60 -3.40 -7.20
C ASP A 107 -5.45 -2.72 -8.57
N HIS A 108 -4.24 -2.69 -9.09
CA HIS A 108 -3.93 -2.15 -10.42
C HIS A 108 -3.38 -3.20 -11.39
N HIS A 109 -3.14 -4.40 -10.91
CA HIS A 109 -2.61 -5.50 -11.71
C HIS A 109 -3.68 -6.16 -12.59
N PRO A 110 -3.29 -6.84 -13.69
CA PRO A 110 -4.20 -7.66 -14.48
C PRO A 110 -4.86 -8.75 -13.63
N VAL A 111 -6.14 -9.01 -13.89
CA VAL A 111 -6.87 -10.10 -13.24
C VAL A 111 -6.43 -11.43 -13.86
N HIS A 112 -5.81 -12.31 -13.06
CA HIS A 112 -5.40 -13.63 -13.49
C HIS A 112 -6.34 -14.73 -13.02
N HIS A 113 -7.05 -14.51 -11.91
CA HIS A 113 -8.02 -15.43 -11.34
C HIS A 113 -9.32 -14.71 -11.07
N GLU A 114 -10.44 -15.27 -11.53
CA GLU A 114 -11.76 -14.75 -11.16
C GLU A 114 -12.03 -15.11 -9.71
N CYS A 115 -12.12 -14.08 -8.85
CA CYS A 115 -12.44 -14.23 -7.44
C CYS A 115 -13.71 -13.44 -7.12
N GLU A 116 -14.55 -14.03 -6.28
CA GLU A 116 -15.75 -13.34 -5.80
C GLU A 116 -15.38 -12.41 -4.64
N TYR A 117 -15.59 -11.11 -4.85
CA TYR A 117 -15.49 -10.08 -3.82
C TYR A 117 -16.83 -9.38 -3.67
N ALA A 118 -17.23 -9.05 -2.44
CA ALA A 118 -18.38 -8.19 -2.21
C ALA A 118 -18.12 -6.74 -2.68
N TYR A 119 -16.88 -6.32 -2.70
CA TYR A 119 -16.41 -5.07 -3.29
C TYR A 119 -15.09 -5.28 -4.02
N TRP A 120 -14.95 -4.69 -5.20
CA TRP A 120 -13.68 -4.65 -5.92
C TRP A 120 -13.50 -3.33 -6.68
N ASP A 121 -12.28 -2.84 -6.70
CA ASP A 121 -11.87 -1.66 -7.46
C ASP A 121 -10.52 -1.93 -8.12
N ILE A 122 -10.56 -2.58 -9.29
CA ILE A 122 -9.37 -2.93 -10.06
C ILE A 122 -9.31 -2.00 -11.27
N ARG A 123 -8.26 -1.17 -11.31
CA ARG A 123 -8.10 -0.14 -12.36
C ARG A 123 -6.71 -0.24 -12.98
N LYS A 124 -6.63 -0.03 -14.27
CA LYS A 124 -5.33 0.11 -14.94
C LYS A 124 -4.73 1.49 -14.61
N THR A 125 -3.88 1.54 -13.59
CA THR A 125 -3.07 2.69 -13.17
C THR A 125 -1.62 2.27 -13.07
N GLY A 126 -0.70 3.23 -12.95
CA GLY A 126 0.72 2.94 -12.74
C GLY A 126 1.05 2.48 -11.34
N ALA A 127 0.16 2.74 -10.35
CA ALA A 127 0.30 2.33 -8.96
C ALA A 127 -1.08 2.11 -8.32
N CYS A 128 -1.18 1.21 -7.35
CA CYS A 128 -2.38 1.02 -6.54
C CYS A 128 -2.64 2.24 -5.63
N ALA A 129 -1.58 2.90 -5.17
CA ALA A 129 -1.64 4.17 -4.42
C ALA A 129 -2.44 5.25 -5.15
N THR A 130 -2.42 5.28 -6.49
CA THR A 130 -3.21 6.19 -7.32
C THR A 130 -4.71 5.98 -7.12
N ILE A 131 -5.14 4.72 -7.00
CA ILE A 131 -6.56 4.38 -6.80
C ILE A 131 -7.04 4.92 -5.45
N VAL A 132 -6.29 4.64 -4.38
CA VAL A 132 -6.67 5.10 -3.03
C VAL A 132 -6.53 6.62 -2.89
N ALA A 133 -5.53 7.26 -3.52
CA ALA A 133 -5.45 8.72 -3.59
C ALA A 133 -6.72 9.32 -4.20
N SER A 134 -7.29 8.67 -5.23
CA SER A 134 -8.53 9.15 -5.84
C SER A 134 -9.73 9.11 -4.89
N TYR A 135 -9.74 8.25 -3.86
CA TYR A 135 -10.82 8.21 -2.87
C TYR A 135 -10.88 9.50 -2.07
N PHE A 136 -9.73 10.02 -1.65
CA PHE A 136 -9.65 11.30 -0.94
C PHE A 136 -10.18 12.45 -1.80
N VAL A 137 -9.75 12.52 -3.06
CA VAL A 137 -10.19 13.57 -4.00
C VAL A 137 -11.70 13.49 -4.23
N GLU A 138 -12.21 12.30 -4.53
CA GLU A 138 -13.63 12.10 -4.88
C GLU A 138 -14.58 12.38 -3.71
N ASP A 139 -14.13 12.21 -2.46
CA ASP A 139 -14.92 12.49 -1.27
C ASP A 139 -14.61 13.86 -0.64
N GLY A 140 -13.70 14.63 -1.26
CA GLY A 140 -13.31 15.96 -0.76
C GLY A 140 -12.55 15.90 0.57
N ILE A 141 -11.92 14.77 0.88
CA ILE A 141 -11.14 14.55 2.09
C ILE A 141 -9.69 14.95 1.80
N ILE A 142 -9.12 15.80 2.65
CA ILE A 142 -7.69 16.15 2.56
C ILE A 142 -6.89 15.12 3.35
N PRO A 143 -5.97 14.38 2.71
CA PRO A 143 -5.13 13.42 3.42
C PRO A 143 -4.17 14.13 4.39
N LYS A 144 -3.81 13.47 5.49
CA LYS A 144 -2.76 13.94 6.40
C LYS A 144 -1.43 14.09 5.64
N PRO A 145 -0.54 15.01 6.02
CA PRO A 145 0.71 15.24 5.29
C PRO A 145 1.59 14.02 5.11
N ASN A 146 1.70 13.15 6.11
CA ASN A 146 2.45 11.90 6.02
C ASN A 146 1.77 10.86 5.12
N VAL A 147 0.44 10.81 5.08
CA VAL A 147 -0.33 9.94 4.16
C VAL A 147 -0.15 10.40 2.72
N ALA A 148 -0.26 11.71 2.48
CA ALA A 148 -0.02 12.28 1.16
C ALA A 148 1.43 12.03 0.69
N ALA A 149 2.40 12.14 1.59
CA ALA A 149 3.81 11.87 1.32
C ALA A 149 4.05 10.39 0.96
N ALA A 150 3.47 9.46 1.73
CA ALA A 150 3.58 8.03 1.46
C ALA A 150 3.00 7.66 0.09
N LEU A 151 1.79 8.15 -0.23
CA LEU A 151 1.15 7.93 -1.54
C LEU A 151 1.97 8.54 -2.69
N ALA A 152 2.48 9.78 -2.54
CA ALA A 152 3.29 10.43 -3.56
C ALA A 152 4.60 9.67 -3.81
N TYR A 153 5.25 9.18 -2.75
CA TYR A 153 6.44 8.35 -2.86
C TYR A 153 6.13 7.03 -3.58
N ALA A 154 5.06 6.33 -3.21
CA ALA A 154 4.65 5.08 -3.81
C ALA A 154 4.37 5.19 -5.31
N ILE A 155 3.59 6.20 -5.74
CA ILE A 155 3.32 6.47 -7.15
C ILE A 155 4.62 6.63 -7.93
N LYS A 156 5.58 7.41 -7.41
CA LYS A 156 6.90 7.58 -8.05
C LYS A 156 7.67 6.28 -8.16
N MET A 157 7.68 5.47 -7.10
CA MET A 157 8.45 4.23 -7.06
C MET A 157 7.89 3.20 -8.04
N ASP A 158 6.58 2.97 -8.05
CA ASP A 158 5.99 1.94 -8.91
C ASP A 158 5.96 2.35 -10.38
N THR A 159 5.84 3.64 -10.67
CA THR A 159 5.95 4.17 -12.03
C THR A 159 7.40 4.43 -12.48
N ALA A 160 8.40 4.10 -11.68
CA ALA A 160 9.81 4.42 -11.95
C ALA A 160 9.97 5.91 -12.37
N ASP A 161 9.59 6.82 -11.48
CA ASP A 161 9.57 8.27 -11.74
C ASP A 161 8.79 8.64 -13.03
N PHE A 162 7.59 8.07 -13.18
CA PHE A 162 6.67 8.29 -14.31
C PHE A 162 7.18 7.81 -15.68
N THR A 163 8.15 6.89 -15.70
CA THR A 163 8.72 6.34 -16.94
C THR A 163 8.18 4.96 -17.30
N ARG A 164 7.47 4.27 -16.37
CA ARG A 164 6.97 2.92 -16.55
C ARG A 164 5.48 2.83 -16.21
N GLY A 165 4.67 2.37 -17.15
CA GLY A 165 3.25 2.07 -16.92
C GLY A 165 2.36 3.23 -16.49
N THR A 166 2.89 4.44 -16.48
CA THR A 166 2.22 5.67 -16.02
C THR A 166 0.99 5.99 -16.84
N THR A 167 -0.08 6.35 -16.15
CA THR A 167 -1.31 6.87 -16.76
C THR A 167 -1.50 8.35 -16.37
N GLN A 168 -2.42 9.02 -17.07
CA GLN A 168 -2.80 10.39 -16.71
C GLN A 168 -3.31 10.47 -15.26
N LYS A 169 -3.96 9.41 -14.77
CA LYS A 169 -4.49 9.37 -13.41
C LYS A 169 -3.37 9.42 -12.36
N ASP A 170 -2.23 8.78 -12.63
CA ASP A 170 -1.08 8.80 -11.72
C ASP A 170 -0.52 10.22 -11.58
N THR A 171 -0.35 10.92 -12.71
CA THR A 171 0.13 12.30 -12.70
C THR A 171 -0.86 13.26 -12.06
N ASP A 172 -2.16 13.09 -12.29
CA ASP A 172 -3.21 13.93 -11.67
C ASP A 172 -3.22 13.74 -10.15
N MET A 173 -3.17 12.49 -9.68
CA MET A 173 -3.16 12.19 -8.25
C MET A 173 -1.86 12.65 -7.59
N PHE A 174 -0.73 12.47 -8.26
CA PHE A 174 0.55 13.01 -7.77
C PHE A 174 0.50 14.53 -7.63
N ALA A 175 -0.01 15.25 -8.64
CA ALA A 175 -0.16 16.71 -8.58
C ALA A 175 -1.11 17.17 -7.46
N TYR A 176 -2.14 16.40 -7.16
CA TYR A 176 -3.01 16.65 -6.02
C TYR A 176 -2.26 16.44 -4.69
N LEU A 177 -1.61 15.29 -4.52
CA LEU A 177 -0.85 14.94 -3.31
C LEU A 177 0.29 15.90 -3.04
N PHE A 178 0.93 16.41 -4.10
CA PHE A 178 2.04 17.36 -4.01
C PHE A 178 1.73 18.58 -3.14
N ARG A 179 0.48 19.01 -3.08
CA ARG A 179 0.03 20.18 -2.31
C ARG A 179 -0.05 19.92 -0.81
N TYR A 180 -0.18 18.66 -0.41
CA TYR A 180 -0.46 18.27 0.97
C TYR A 180 0.65 17.44 1.61
N ALA A 181 1.52 16.86 0.78
CA ALA A 181 2.59 15.98 1.23
C ALA A 181 3.63 16.72 2.06
N ASP A 182 4.09 16.09 3.12
CA ASP A 182 5.31 16.47 3.82
C ASP A 182 6.52 16.00 3.00
N TRP A 183 7.16 16.95 2.32
CA TRP A 183 8.26 16.67 1.39
C TRP A 183 9.56 16.32 2.11
N ASP A 184 9.73 16.71 3.36
CA ASP A 184 10.88 16.27 4.17
C ASP A 184 10.82 14.78 4.40
N LEU A 185 9.63 14.21 4.66
CA LEU A 185 9.43 12.76 4.76
C LEU A 185 9.73 12.06 3.43
N VAL A 186 9.32 12.63 2.30
CA VAL A 186 9.64 12.09 0.97
C VAL A 186 11.15 12.13 0.73
N GLN A 187 11.80 13.24 1.05
CA GLN A 187 13.25 13.41 0.88
C GLN A 187 14.03 12.39 1.73
N ASN A 188 13.60 12.14 2.96
CA ASN A 188 14.21 11.16 3.84
C ASN A 188 14.20 9.74 3.25
N MET A 189 13.24 9.41 2.37
CA MET A 189 13.21 8.12 1.68
C MET A 189 14.36 7.94 0.68
N TYR A 190 14.92 9.04 0.17
CA TYR A 190 16.05 9.05 -0.77
C TYR A 190 17.41 9.27 -0.08
N ALA A 191 17.41 9.47 1.24
CA ALA A 191 18.67 9.62 1.97
C ALA A 191 19.47 8.30 1.89
N ASP A 192 20.60 8.35 1.19
CA ASP A 192 21.52 7.23 1.08
C ASP A 192 22.21 7.00 2.44
N THR A 193 21.75 5.99 3.13
CA THR A 193 22.48 5.46 4.28
C THR A 193 23.39 4.33 3.79
N LEU A 194 24.59 4.70 3.28
CA LEU A 194 25.64 3.71 3.04
C LEU A 194 26.15 3.21 4.40
N GLU A 195 25.97 1.92 4.64
CA GLU A 195 26.59 1.26 5.78
C GLU A 195 28.04 0.86 5.45
N LEU A 196 28.87 0.67 6.49
CA LEU A 196 30.24 0.17 6.30
C LEU A 196 30.30 -1.14 5.52
N ALA A 197 29.26 -1.98 5.63
CA ALA A 197 29.13 -3.23 4.88
C ALA A 197 28.97 -2.98 3.37
N ASP A 198 28.22 -1.94 2.99
CA ASP A 198 28.03 -1.56 1.59
C ASP A 198 29.35 -1.06 0.98
N LEU A 199 30.10 -0.24 1.73
CA LEU A 199 31.42 0.25 1.30
C LEU A 199 32.40 -0.91 1.08
N SER A 200 32.39 -1.93 1.94
CA SER A 200 33.22 -3.13 1.78
C SER A 200 32.82 -3.96 0.55
N ALA A 201 31.52 -4.04 0.24
CA ALA A 201 31.04 -4.72 -0.96
C ALA A 201 31.44 -3.96 -2.24
N TYR A 202 31.36 -2.62 -2.23
CA TYR A 202 31.85 -1.79 -3.35
C TYR A 202 33.36 -1.93 -3.54
N GLU A 203 34.15 -1.92 -2.46
CA GLU A 203 35.61 -2.13 -2.55
C GLU A 203 35.93 -3.48 -3.18
N ALA A 204 35.29 -4.57 -2.74
CA ALA A 204 35.49 -5.90 -3.30
C ALA A 204 35.11 -5.97 -4.80
N ALA A 205 34.03 -5.31 -5.19
CA ALA A 205 33.58 -5.27 -6.59
C ALA A 205 34.52 -4.47 -7.50
N ILE A 206 35.19 -3.43 -6.99
CA ILE A 206 36.16 -2.61 -7.76
C ILE A 206 37.49 -3.37 -7.94
N GLN A 207 37.84 -4.26 -7.02
CA GLN A 207 39.08 -5.03 -7.04
C GLN A 207 38.99 -6.33 -7.85
N SER A 208 37.78 -6.72 -8.29
CA SER A 208 37.53 -7.92 -9.11
C SER A 208 37.56 -7.60 -10.60
#